data_fb81f753e025bba2dbe884a29832b296
#
_entry.id   fb81f753e025bba2dbe884a29832b296
#
_cell.length_a   1.000
_cell.length_b   1.000
_cell.length_c   1.000
_cell.angle_alpha   90.00
_cell.angle_beta   90.00
_cell.angle_gamma   90.00
#
_symmetry.space_group_name_H-M   'P 1'
#
loop_
_entity.id
_entity.type
_entity.pdbx_description
1 polymer ?
#
loop_
_entity_poly.entity_id
_entity_poly.type
_entity_poly.pdbx_seq_one_letter_code
_entity_poly.pdbx_strand_id
1 'polypeptide(L)'
;MLSKIKSIYFSRIVFLNLDEKRKLKLIKYNKKMQYSLDIGLINYILFSGKYIIYESNRKGKEYWENGILLFEGDYLNGERNGSGREYFDSNIIQFVGEYRNGKRHGEGKEYYPCPNCIRCEGNYLNGEINGKQIFYNLNGKIQIEEEYSNNKTSGKIKEYNYDGQLEFEGEYLNGTLWNGKNYDKNKNIINEFHDGNGTYKLYDSKGNVIFESEYRNGKISGNGKEYYYPERISYEGEYLDGEKNGKGKEYYYDGKLAFEGEFLNGYQWNGKGYDKNHNVAYELKNGNGIVKECDINGKIIFEGEYLHGKKNGKGKEYLEDVLKFEGEYLDGKKNGKGKEYYYNGNLEYEGEYKNDERNGKGKEYEYDNCQINFEGEYRNNKRNGKGKEYKNGQLIFEGDYIYDYRKKGKEYIGGFLIYEGTYIFDRKYEGKGYDGHGNVSFELKKGNGEIKEYDIHKGKLIIVFEGEYRNGRRDGKGREYDKNGKLVYEGQYVNGKKTNRIRYKLFKNKKAKK
;
A
#
# COMPACT_ATOMS: atom_id res chain seq x y z
N MET A 1 -7.71 -15.53 -29.97
CA MET A 1 -9.19 -15.56 -29.84
C MET A 1 -9.79 -14.13 -29.90
N LEU A 2 -9.25 -13.15 -29.20
CA LEU A 2 -9.75 -11.75 -29.21
C LEU A 2 -9.65 -11.05 -30.58
N SER A 3 -8.69 -11.42 -31.41
CA SER A 3 -8.53 -10.86 -32.77
C SER A 3 -9.68 -11.19 -33.73
N LYS A 4 -10.54 -12.15 -33.39
CA LYS A 4 -11.72 -12.55 -34.17
C LYS A 4 -13.00 -11.78 -33.82
N ILE A 5 -12.98 -10.97 -32.75
CA ILE A 5 -14.12 -10.14 -32.36
C ILE A 5 -14.15 -8.90 -33.27
N LYS A 6 -15.10 -8.87 -34.22
CA LYS A 6 -15.24 -7.76 -35.17
C LYS A 6 -15.94 -6.53 -34.58
N SER A 7 -16.76 -6.69 -33.52
CA SER A 7 -17.51 -5.59 -32.91
C SER A 7 -16.70 -4.88 -31.81
N ILE A 8 -16.41 -3.61 -31.98
CA ILE A 8 -15.79 -2.73 -30.98
C ILE A 8 -16.66 -2.64 -29.71
N TYR A 9 -17.98 -2.61 -29.87
CA TYR A 9 -18.93 -2.56 -28.76
C TYR A 9 -18.81 -3.81 -27.86
N PHE A 10 -18.75 -4.98 -28.46
CA PHE A 10 -18.62 -6.25 -27.72
C PHE A 10 -17.25 -6.36 -27.03
N SER A 11 -16.19 -5.89 -27.71
CA SER A 11 -14.86 -5.80 -27.10
C SER A 11 -14.87 -4.89 -25.87
N ARG A 12 -15.52 -3.72 -25.95
CA ARG A 12 -15.65 -2.79 -24.80
C ARG A 12 -16.38 -3.42 -23.63
N ILE A 13 -17.49 -4.11 -23.83
CA ILE A 13 -18.23 -4.79 -22.77
C ILE A 13 -17.38 -5.87 -22.08
N VAL A 14 -16.70 -6.70 -22.86
CA VAL A 14 -15.80 -7.73 -22.30
C VAL A 14 -14.68 -7.10 -21.48
N PHE A 15 -14.07 -6.01 -21.99
CA PHE A 15 -12.99 -5.33 -21.29
C PHE A 15 -13.44 -4.52 -20.07
N LEU A 16 -14.69 -4.03 -20.03
CA LEU A 16 -15.25 -3.38 -18.84
C LEU A 16 -15.33 -4.33 -17.63
N ASN A 17 -15.51 -5.62 -17.89
CA ASN A 17 -15.60 -6.65 -16.84
C ASN A 17 -14.25 -7.28 -16.44
N LEU A 18 -13.14 -6.87 -17.07
CA LEU A 18 -11.81 -7.32 -16.69
C LEU A 18 -11.15 -6.31 -15.74
N ASP A 19 -10.35 -6.82 -14.80
CA ASP A 19 -9.45 -5.95 -14.04
C ASP A 19 -8.40 -5.30 -14.95
N GLU A 20 -7.85 -4.16 -14.51
CA GLU A 20 -6.94 -3.36 -15.33
C GLU A 20 -5.68 -4.13 -15.73
N LYS A 21 -5.13 -4.93 -14.83
CA LYS A 21 -3.94 -5.76 -15.09
C LYS A 21 -4.17 -6.75 -16.23
N ARG A 22 -5.34 -7.41 -16.22
CA ARG A 22 -5.73 -8.34 -17.31
C ARG A 22 -5.98 -7.62 -18.61
N LYS A 23 -6.66 -6.45 -18.56
CA LYS A 23 -6.87 -5.61 -19.74
C LYS A 23 -5.54 -5.24 -20.41
N LEU A 24 -4.64 -4.62 -19.66
CA LEU A 24 -3.35 -4.16 -20.16
C LEU A 24 -2.50 -5.32 -20.69
N LYS A 25 -2.49 -6.47 -19.98
CA LYS A 25 -1.77 -7.67 -20.42
C LYS A 25 -2.30 -8.22 -21.74
N LEU A 26 -3.63 -8.29 -21.92
CA LEU A 26 -4.26 -8.86 -23.11
C LEU A 26 -4.06 -8.02 -24.37
N ILE A 27 -3.92 -6.70 -24.24
CA ILE A 27 -3.80 -5.79 -25.37
C ILE A 27 -2.38 -5.27 -25.60
N LYS A 28 -1.41 -5.63 -24.73
CA LYS A 28 -0.01 -5.15 -24.75
C LYS A 28 0.61 -5.17 -26.15
N TYR A 29 0.34 -6.20 -26.96
CA TYR A 29 0.91 -6.38 -28.29
C TYR A 29 -0.11 -6.17 -29.42
N ASN A 30 -1.31 -5.65 -29.13
CA ASN A 30 -2.37 -5.44 -30.12
C ASN A 30 -2.69 -3.95 -30.29
N LYS A 31 -1.92 -3.27 -31.16
CA LYS A 31 -2.08 -1.82 -31.44
C LYS A 31 -3.51 -1.42 -31.86
N LYS A 32 -4.20 -2.27 -32.64
CA LYS A 32 -5.57 -2.00 -33.09
C LYS A 32 -6.56 -1.98 -31.91
N MET A 33 -6.41 -2.91 -30.97
CA MET A 33 -7.25 -2.94 -29.76
C MET A 33 -6.87 -1.81 -28.79
N GLN A 34 -5.58 -1.49 -28.64
CA GLN A 34 -5.15 -0.34 -27.84
C GLN A 34 -5.82 0.94 -28.35
N TYR A 35 -5.78 1.19 -29.65
CA TYR A 35 -6.42 2.34 -30.25
C TYR A 35 -7.94 2.36 -30.09
N SER A 36 -8.63 1.21 -30.32
CA SER A 36 -10.09 1.13 -30.21
C SER A 36 -10.65 1.23 -28.79
N LEU A 37 -9.81 0.95 -27.78
CA LEU A 37 -10.15 1.03 -26.36
C LEU A 37 -9.57 2.29 -25.69
N ASP A 38 -8.93 3.17 -26.46
CA ASP A 38 -8.25 4.38 -25.96
C ASP A 38 -7.21 4.07 -24.86
N ILE A 39 -6.43 2.99 -25.09
CA ILE A 39 -5.36 2.57 -24.18
C ILE A 39 -4.02 2.84 -24.83
N GLY A 40 -3.31 3.84 -24.31
CA GLY A 40 -1.97 4.21 -24.73
C GLY A 40 -0.90 3.79 -23.72
N LEU A 41 0.35 4.11 -24.02
CA LEU A 41 1.50 3.88 -23.13
C LEU A 41 1.27 4.45 -21.72
N ILE A 42 0.58 5.58 -21.64
CA ILE A 42 0.24 6.23 -20.37
C ILE A 42 -0.58 5.36 -19.44
N ASN A 43 -1.50 4.54 -19.95
CA ASN A 43 -2.29 3.63 -19.12
C ASN A 43 -1.41 2.57 -18.45
N TYR A 44 -0.35 2.11 -19.14
CA TYR A 44 0.62 1.17 -18.55
C TYR A 44 1.48 1.85 -17.50
N ILE A 45 1.94 3.07 -17.75
CA ILE A 45 2.74 3.86 -16.82
C ILE A 45 1.91 4.19 -15.57
N LEU A 46 0.68 4.72 -15.75
CA LEU A 46 -0.22 5.06 -14.65
C LEU A 46 -0.61 3.85 -13.80
N PHE A 47 -0.87 2.71 -14.46
CA PHE A 47 -1.19 1.48 -13.75
C PHE A 47 -0.02 0.93 -12.95
N SER A 48 1.18 0.95 -13.51
CA SER A 48 2.39 0.41 -12.88
C SER A 48 3.08 1.41 -11.96
N GLY A 49 2.87 2.72 -12.18
CA GLY A 49 3.64 3.79 -11.55
C GLY A 49 5.12 3.81 -11.98
N LYS A 50 5.47 3.11 -13.08
CA LYS A 50 6.84 2.80 -13.46
C LYS A 50 7.09 2.98 -14.97
N TYR A 51 8.36 3.24 -15.31
CA TYR A 51 8.82 3.25 -16.70
C TYR A 51 10.22 2.64 -16.82
N ILE A 52 10.55 2.13 -18.03
CA ILE A 52 11.83 1.49 -18.33
C ILE A 52 12.56 2.32 -19.40
N ILE A 53 13.84 2.61 -19.16
CA ILE A 53 14.77 3.15 -20.14
C ILE A 53 15.72 2.03 -20.55
N TYR A 54 15.71 1.68 -21.83
CA TYR A 54 16.64 0.68 -22.37
C TYR A 54 17.94 1.35 -22.80
N GLU A 55 19.06 0.89 -22.27
CA GLU A 55 20.41 1.33 -22.65
C GLU A 55 20.94 0.54 -23.86
N SER A 56 20.45 -0.68 -24.05
CA SER A 56 20.73 -1.55 -25.20
C SER A 56 19.58 -2.55 -25.40
N ASN A 57 19.68 -3.43 -26.40
CA ASN A 57 18.65 -4.45 -26.66
C ASN A 57 18.39 -5.42 -25.50
N ARG A 58 19.30 -5.51 -24.53
CA ARG A 58 19.17 -6.43 -23.39
C ARG A 58 19.31 -5.77 -22.04
N LYS A 59 19.86 -4.55 -21.95
CA LYS A 59 20.06 -3.85 -20.67
C LYS A 59 19.12 -2.68 -20.54
N GLY A 60 18.54 -2.53 -19.36
CA GLY A 60 17.61 -1.42 -19.07
C GLY A 60 17.56 -1.07 -17.58
N LYS A 61 17.04 0.11 -17.34
CA LYS A 61 16.77 0.66 -16.00
C LYS A 61 15.29 0.96 -15.83
N GLU A 62 14.72 0.47 -14.76
CA GLU A 62 13.31 0.68 -14.39
C GLU A 62 13.23 1.72 -13.27
N TYR A 63 12.35 2.67 -13.42
CA TYR A 63 12.17 3.80 -12.49
C TYR A 63 10.72 3.90 -12.04
N TRP A 64 10.52 4.40 -10.82
CA TRP A 64 9.23 4.97 -10.42
C TRP A 64 8.94 6.25 -11.23
N GLU A 65 7.67 6.66 -11.24
CA GLU A 65 7.21 7.91 -11.88
C GLU A 65 7.95 9.17 -11.39
N ASN A 66 8.41 9.16 -10.12
CA ASN A 66 9.19 10.25 -9.53
C ASN A 66 10.68 10.23 -9.89
N GLY A 67 11.13 9.25 -10.67
CA GLY A 67 12.51 9.12 -11.14
C GLY A 67 13.43 8.32 -10.22
N ILE A 68 12.91 7.68 -9.18
CA ILE A 68 13.70 6.78 -8.32
C ILE A 68 13.99 5.48 -9.08
N LEU A 69 15.25 5.05 -9.13
CA LEU A 69 15.67 3.80 -9.74
C LEU A 69 15.17 2.61 -8.90
N LEU A 70 14.47 1.68 -9.55
CA LEU A 70 13.95 0.46 -8.95
C LEU A 70 14.75 -0.78 -9.30
N PHE A 71 15.19 -0.85 -10.55
CA PHE A 71 15.89 -2.02 -11.07
C PHE A 71 16.81 -1.61 -12.21
N GLU A 72 17.97 -2.25 -12.26
CA GLU A 72 18.85 -2.26 -13.43
C GLU A 72 19.30 -3.67 -13.74
N GLY A 73 19.34 -4.05 -15.01
CA GLY A 73 19.77 -5.40 -15.40
C GLY A 73 19.34 -5.81 -16.78
N ASP A 74 19.35 -7.13 -16.97
CA ASP A 74 19.04 -7.74 -18.25
C ASP A 74 17.53 -7.89 -18.45
N TYR A 75 17.10 -7.64 -19.70
CA TYR A 75 15.72 -7.75 -20.15
C TYR A 75 15.60 -8.62 -21.39
N LEU A 76 14.53 -9.40 -21.45
CA LEU A 76 14.12 -10.13 -22.63
C LEU A 76 12.62 -9.97 -22.84
N ASN A 77 12.20 -9.52 -24.04
CA ASN A 77 10.78 -9.28 -24.36
C ASN A 77 10.04 -8.35 -23.37
N GLY A 78 10.76 -7.36 -22.81
CA GLY A 78 10.18 -6.41 -21.85
C GLY A 78 10.00 -6.94 -20.44
N GLU A 79 10.57 -8.10 -20.12
CA GLU A 79 10.59 -8.68 -18.78
C GLU A 79 12.06 -8.83 -18.31
N ARG A 80 12.29 -8.68 -17.00
CA ARG A 80 13.60 -8.91 -16.37
C ARG A 80 14.04 -10.34 -16.65
N ASN A 81 15.24 -10.54 -17.22
CA ASN A 81 15.69 -11.86 -17.62
C ASN A 81 17.22 -11.89 -17.75
N GLY A 82 17.91 -12.61 -16.87
CA GLY A 82 19.35 -12.59 -16.69
C GLY A 82 19.73 -11.92 -15.37
N SER A 83 20.91 -11.32 -15.29
CA SER A 83 21.39 -10.70 -14.05
C SER A 83 20.77 -9.32 -13.82
N GLY A 84 20.50 -8.98 -12.57
CA GLY A 84 19.93 -7.67 -12.24
C GLY A 84 20.04 -7.29 -10.76
N ARG A 85 19.76 -6.01 -10.51
CA ARG A 85 19.74 -5.40 -9.18
C ARG A 85 18.43 -4.67 -8.96
N GLU A 86 17.80 -4.93 -7.83
CA GLU A 86 16.66 -4.14 -7.33
C GLU A 86 17.13 -3.15 -6.27
N TYR A 87 16.42 -2.04 -6.15
CA TYR A 87 16.74 -0.97 -5.22
C TYR A 87 15.53 -0.61 -4.35
N PHE A 88 15.77 -0.29 -3.08
CA PHE A 88 14.79 0.38 -2.21
C PHE A 88 14.57 1.83 -2.66
N ASP A 89 15.70 2.49 -3.01
CA ASP A 89 15.78 3.78 -3.67
C ASP A 89 17.01 3.77 -4.60
N SER A 90 17.30 4.88 -5.27
CA SER A 90 18.36 4.95 -6.29
C SER A 90 19.77 4.57 -5.82
N ASN A 91 20.00 4.44 -4.51
CA ASN A 91 21.32 4.23 -3.93
C ASN A 91 21.42 2.99 -3.04
N ILE A 92 20.30 2.45 -2.57
CA ILE A 92 20.28 1.34 -1.61
C ILE A 92 19.78 0.08 -2.30
N ILE A 93 20.66 -0.90 -2.45
CA ILE A 93 20.36 -2.20 -3.08
C ILE A 93 19.40 -2.98 -2.19
N GLN A 94 18.37 -3.56 -2.82
CA GLN A 94 17.41 -4.47 -2.20
C GLN A 94 17.71 -5.93 -2.53
N PHE A 95 18.09 -6.21 -3.80
CA PHE A 95 18.36 -7.57 -4.25
C PHE A 95 19.38 -7.54 -5.40
N VAL A 96 20.26 -8.53 -5.43
CA VAL A 96 21.18 -8.82 -6.54
C VAL A 96 21.06 -10.29 -6.87
N GLY A 97 20.76 -10.61 -8.12
CA GLY A 97 20.64 -12.02 -8.52
C GLY A 97 20.14 -12.19 -9.95
N GLU A 98 19.70 -13.40 -10.22
CA GLU A 98 19.21 -13.80 -11.52
C GLU A 98 17.70 -13.68 -11.62
N TYR A 99 17.22 -13.46 -12.86
CA TYR A 99 15.80 -13.30 -13.20
C TYR A 99 15.43 -14.15 -14.39
N ARG A 100 14.22 -14.67 -14.38
CA ARG A 100 13.61 -15.38 -15.49
C ARG A 100 12.14 -15.01 -15.62
N ASN A 101 11.74 -14.49 -16.79
CA ASN A 101 10.36 -14.08 -17.08
C ASN A 101 9.80 -13.11 -16.01
N GLY A 102 10.58 -12.08 -15.66
CA GLY A 102 10.22 -11.05 -14.69
C GLY A 102 10.30 -11.44 -13.21
N LYS A 103 10.67 -12.68 -12.89
CA LYS A 103 10.75 -13.21 -11.52
C LYS A 103 12.18 -13.56 -11.14
N ARG A 104 12.52 -13.41 -9.85
CA ARG A 104 13.79 -13.88 -9.30
C ARG A 104 13.95 -15.38 -9.55
N HIS A 105 15.14 -15.81 -9.99
CA HIS A 105 15.44 -17.19 -10.35
C HIS A 105 16.94 -17.44 -10.18
N GLY A 106 17.35 -18.69 -9.86
CA GLY A 106 18.78 -18.97 -9.64
C GLY A 106 19.29 -18.36 -8.32
N GLU A 107 20.57 -18.08 -8.26
CA GLU A 107 21.21 -17.53 -7.06
C GLU A 107 20.89 -16.05 -6.89
N GLY A 108 20.72 -15.62 -5.63
CA GLY A 108 20.46 -14.23 -5.31
C GLY A 108 20.77 -13.87 -3.86
N LYS A 109 20.99 -12.56 -3.65
CA LYS A 109 21.24 -11.96 -2.35
C LYS A 109 20.25 -10.82 -2.11
N GLU A 110 19.59 -10.86 -0.98
CA GLU A 110 18.77 -9.75 -0.48
C GLU A 110 19.53 -8.95 0.55
N TYR A 111 19.22 -7.66 0.61
CA TYR A 111 19.89 -6.72 1.52
C TYR A 111 18.87 -6.04 2.42
N TYR A 112 19.31 -5.67 3.61
CA TYR A 112 18.60 -4.71 4.46
C TYR A 112 18.64 -3.31 3.83
N PRO A 113 17.76 -2.37 4.23
CA PRO A 113 17.82 -0.98 3.77
C PRO A 113 18.97 -0.19 4.42
N CYS A 114 20.17 -0.80 4.44
CA CYS A 114 21.44 -0.23 4.87
C CYS A 114 22.54 -0.63 3.88
N PRO A 115 23.59 0.19 3.70
CA PRO A 115 24.64 -0.08 2.72
C PRO A 115 25.34 -1.42 2.98
N ASN A 116 25.30 -2.32 1.98
CA ASN A 116 25.98 -3.62 1.97
C ASN A 116 25.64 -4.62 3.10
N CYS A 117 24.53 -4.42 3.81
CA CYS A 117 24.07 -5.35 4.84
C CYS A 117 23.27 -6.48 4.18
N ILE A 118 23.85 -7.64 3.98
CA ILE A 118 23.15 -8.82 3.44
C ILE A 118 22.10 -9.27 4.46
N ARG A 119 20.86 -9.47 3.99
CA ARG A 119 19.74 -10.03 4.76
C ARG A 119 19.65 -11.55 4.58
N CYS A 120 19.69 -12.00 3.34
CA CYS A 120 19.74 -13.44 3.04
C CYS A 120 20.40 -13.70 1.68
N GLU A 121 20.92 -14.91 1.52
CA GLU A 121 21.42 -15.41 0.27
C GLU A 121 21.00 -16.86 0.04
N GLY A 122 20.75 -17.22 -1.21
CA GLY A 122 20.37 -18.58 -1.59
C GLY A 122 19.70 -18.63 -2.96
N ASN A 123 18.95 -19.69 -3.18
CA ASN A 123 18.35 -19.99 -4.48
C ASN A 123 16.89 -19.57 -4.56
N TYR A 124 16.47 -19.14 -5.75
CA TYR A 124 15.11 -18.72 -6.09
C TYR A 124 14.58 -19.52 -7.27
N LEU A 125 13.32 -19.89 -7.24
CA LEU A 125 12.61 -20.54 -8.32
C LEU A 125 11.28 -19.82 -8.59
N ASN A 126 11.16 -19.18 -9.78
CA ASN A 126 9.95 -18.46 -10.19
C ASN A 126 9.47 -17.37 -9.20
N GLY A 127 10.41 -16.70 -8.53
CA GLY A 127 10.13 -15.62 -7.57
C GLY A 127 10.02 -16.06 -6.12
N GLU A 128 10.07 -17.35 -5.85
CA GLU A 128 9.97 -17.94 -4.51
C GLU A 128 11.31 -18.53 -4.07
N ILE A 129 11.57 -18.52 -2.77
CA ILE A 129 12.75 -19.14 -2.17
C ILE A 129 12.68 -20.66 -2.40
N ASN A 130 13.80 -21.26 -2.83
CA ASN A 130 13.88 -22.70 -3.08
C ASN A 130 15.30 -23.21 -2.86
N GLY A 131 15.47 -24.38 -2.22
CA GLY A 131 16.77 -24.91 -1.84
C GLY A 131 17.34 -24.24 -0.60
N LYS A 132 18.67 -24.32 -0.44
CA LYS A 132 19.35 -23.81 0.76
C LYS A 132 19.34 -22.29 0.81
N GLN A 133 19.01 -21.73 1.99
CA GLN A 133 19.01 -20.31 2.29
C GLN A 133 19.82 -20.04 3.56
N ILE A 134 20.51 -18.92 3.58
CA ILE A 134 21.22 -18.42 4.76
C ILE A 134 20.74 -16.99 5.02
N PHE A 135 20.23 -16.75 6.22
CA PHE A 135 19.79 -15.45 6.68
C PHE A 135 20.79 -14.86 7.68
N TYR A 136 21.00 -13.57 7.60
CA TYR A 136 21.96 -12.83 8.42
C TYR A 136 21.26 -11.76 9.26
N ASN A 137 21.77 -11.49 10.43
CA ASN A 137 21.38 -10.32 11.21
C ASN A 137 22.09 -9.05 10.70
N LEU A 138 21.72 -7.88 11.25
CA LEU A 138 22.31 -6.60 10.87
C LEU A 138 23.83 -6.51 11.11
N ASN A 139 24.39 -7.36 11.99
CA ASN A 139 25.84 -7.43 12.23
C ASN A 139 26.56 -8.39 11.28
N GLY A 140 25.84 -8.97 10.31
CA GLY A 140 26.42 -9.91 9.35
C GLY A 140 26.67 -11.33 9.89
N LYS A 141 26.18 -11.65 11.11
CA LYS A 141 26.23 -13.02 11.63
C LYS A 141 25.06 -13.83 11.10
N ILE A 142 25.29 -15.12 10.88
CA ILE A 142 24.23 -16.06 10.49
C ILE A 142 23.18 -16.09 11.60
N GLN A 143 21.92 -15.95 11.20
CA GLN A 143 20.75 -16.05 12.05
C GLN A 143 19.98 -17.34 11.80
N ILE A 144 19.82 -17.74 10.53
CA ILE A 144 19.10 -18.96 10.15
C ILE A 144 19.81 -19.60 8.95
N GLU A 145 19.99 -20.90 9.00
CA GLU A 145 20.33 -21.76 7.86
C GLU A 145 19.19 -22.75 7.67
N GLU A 146 18.55 -22.76 6.50
CA GLU A 146 17.41 -23.65 6.26
C GLU A 146 17.28 -24.04 4.79
N GLU A 147 16.48 -25.10 4.56
CA GLU A 147 16.20 -25.62 3.23
C GLU A 147 14.72 -25.42 2.90
N TYR A 148 14.45 -25.03 1.66
CA TYR A 148 13.10 -24.79 1.13
C TYR A 148 12.78 -25.70 -0.03
N SER A 149 11.54 -26.14 -0.08
CA SER A 149 10.95 -26.79 -1.25
C SER A 149 9.61 -26.13 -1.56
N ASN A 150 9.49 -25.51 -2.75
CA ASN A 150 8.29 -24.80 -3.18
C ASN A 150 7.79 -23.77 -2.14
N ASN A 151 8.70 -22.93 -1.65
CA ASN A 151 8.43 -21.86 -0.65
C ASN A 151 7.97 -22.38 0.74
N LYS A 152 8.22 -23.66 1.04
CA LYS A 152 7.98 -24.23 2.37
C LYS A 152 9.28 -24.76 2.93
N THR A 153 9.54 -24.49 4.19
CA THR A 153 10.68 -25.07 4.90
C THR A 153 10.58 -26.60 4.83
N SER A 154 11.65 -27.24 4.38
CA SER A 154 11.74 -28.69 4.20
C SER A 154 13.18 -29.13 4.35
N GLY A 155 13.44 -30.10 5.24
CA GLY A 155 14.78 -30.54 5.56
C GLY A 155 15.36 -29.88 6.80
N LYS A 156 16.68 -29.77 6.86
CA LYS A 156 17.38 -29.32 8.06
C LYS A 156 17.32 -27.83 8.25
N ILE A 157 17.21 -27.41 9.50
CA ILE A 157 17.24 -26.01 9.92
C ILE A 157 18.18 -25.85 11.12
N LYS A 158 18.85 -24.68 11.17
CA LYS A 158 19.54 -24.19 12.35
C LYS A 158 19.23 -22.72 12.54
N GLU A 159 18.92 -22.34 13.78
CA GLU A 159 18.69 -20.97 14.16
C GLU A 159 19.71 -20.55 15.23
N TYR A 160 20.16 -19.31 15.13
CA TYR A 160 21.18 -18.75 16.00
C TYR A 160 20.69 -17.44 16.59
N ASN A 161 21.06 -17.18 17.83
CA ASN A 161 20.79 -15.89 18.46
C ASN A 161 21.63 -14.76 17.84
N TYR A 162 21.38 -13.54 18.32
CA TYR A 162 22.07 -12.35 17.83
C TYR A 162 23.59 -12.43 17.98
N ASP A 163 24.09 -13.19 18.96
CA ASP A 163 25.51 -13.40 19.22
C ASP A 163 26.12 -14.54 18.39
N GLY A 164 25.28 -15.28 17.63
CA GLY A 164 25.69 -16.42 16.81
C GLY A 164 25.77 -17.75 17.57
N GLN A 165 25.13 -17.87 18.73
CA GLN A 165 24.99 -19.12 19.46
C GLN A 165 23.77 -19.90 18.94
N LEU A 166 23.90 -21.21 18.78
CA LEU A 166 22.81 -22.08 18.33
C LEU A 166 21.67 -22.06 19.36
N GLU A 167 20.46 -21.68 18.91
CA GLU A 167 19.22 -21.70 19.72
C GLU A 167 18.29 -22.82 19.31
N PHE A 168 18.31 -23.23 18.03
CA PHE A 168 17.50 -24.33 17.53
C PHE A 168 18.23 -25.10 16.45
N GLU A 169 18.07 -26.42 16.44
CA GLU A 169 18.37 -27.28 15.31
C GLU A 169 17.27 -28.31 15.13
N GLY A 170 16.93 -28.62 13.89
CA GLY A 170 15.85 -29.55 13.62
C GLY A 170 15.68 -29.93 12.17
N GLU A 171 14.57 -30.57 11.91
CA GLU A 171 14.16 -31.01 10.59
C GLU A 171 12.68 -30.74 10.39
N TYR A 172 12.36 -30.11 9.26
CA TYR A 172 11.00 -29.88 8.82
C TYR A 172 10.57 -30.90 7.76
N LEU A 173 9.36 -31.38 7.88
CA LEU A 173 8.71 -32.24 6.91
C LEU A 173 7.47 -31.54 6.37
N ASN A 174 7.47 -31.19 5.06
CA ASN A 174 6.37 -30.49 4.38
C ASN A 174 5.94 -29.16 5.05
N GLY A 175 6.90 -28.43 5.64
CA GLY A 175 6.64 -27.15 6.30
C GLY A 175 6.20 -27.26 7.77
N THR A 176 6.23 -28.46 8.37
CA THR A 176 5.97 -28.69 9.79
C THR A 176 7.23 -29.20 10.47
N LEU A 177 7.47 -28.72 11.71
CA LEU A 177 8.59 -29.19 12.54
C LEU A 177 8.34 -30.65 12.93
N TRP A 178 9.27 -31.53 12.54
CA TRP A 178 9.15 -32.96 12.75
C TRP A 178 10.08 -33.47 13.85
N ASN A 179 11.35 -33.13 13.76
CA ASN A 179 12.34 -33.42 14.81
C ASN A 179 13.09 -32.13 15.15
N GLY A 180 13.50 -31.95 16.40
CA GLY A 180 14.31 -30.78 16.74
C GLY A 180 14.54 -30.58 18.22
N LYS A 181 15.47 -29.67 18.51
CA LYS A 181 15.85 -29.28 19.86
C LYS A 181 16.06 -27.78 19.92
N ASN A 182 15.46 -27.15 20.94
CA ASN A 182 15.79 -25.78 21.32
C ASN A 182 16.76 -25.77 22.49
N TYR A 183 17.62 -24.77 22.51
CA TYR A 183 18.66 -24.60 23.52
C TYR A 183 18.53 -23.25 24.22
N ASP A 184 18.81 -23.22 25.51
CA ASP A 184 18.99 -22.00 26.29
C ASP A 184 20.40 -21.41 26.07
N LYS A 185 20.69 -20.27 26.71
CA LYS A 185 22.01 -19.61 26.66
C LYS A 185 23.15 -20.47 27.24
N ASN A 186 22.82 -21.45 28.06
CA ASN A 186 23.77 -22.38 28.67
C ASN A 186 23.85 -23.70 27.90
N LYS A 187 23.21 -23.77 26.69
CA LYS A 187 23.08 -24.96 25.83
C LYS A 187 22.29 -26.13 26.49
N ASN A 188 21.45 -25.86 27.47
CA ASN A 188 20.49 -26.84 27.94
C ASN A 188 19.33 -26.97 26.96
N ILE A 189 18.81 -28.17 26.76
CA ILE A 189 17.63 -28.43 25.96
C ILE A 189 16.40 -27.94 26.72
N ILE A 190 15.64 -27.02 26.10
CA ILE A 190 14.40 -26.45 26.63
C ILE A 190 13.14 -27.01 25.96
N ASN A 191 13.25 -27.42 24.68
CA ASN A 191 12.21 -28.16 23.96
C ASN A 191 12.88 -29.27 23.15
N GLU A 192 12.21 -30.42 23.07
CA GLU A 192 12.62 -31.53 22.21
C GLU A 192 11.39 -32.11 21.49
N PHE A 193 11.55 -32.37 20.20
CA PHE A 193 10.50 -32.89 19.33
C PHE A 193 10.96 -34.17 18.66
N HIS A 194 10.11 -35.21 18.73
CA HIS A 194 10.33 -36.50 18.07
C HIS A 194 9.09 -36.90 17.28
N ASP A 195 9.28 -37.17 15.97
CA ASP A 195 8.20 -37.60 15.09
C ASP A 195 6.98 -36.69 15.14
N GLY A 196 7.21 -35.38 15.23
CA GLY A 196 6.18 -34.37 15.28
C GLY A 196 5.45 -34.24 16.63
N ASN A 197 5.98 -34.83 17.70
CA ASN A 197 5.35 -34.78 19.05
C ASN A 197 6.31 -34.21 20.09
N GLY A 198 5.76 -33.52 21.09
CA GLY A 198 6.53 -32.93 22.18
C GLY A 198 5.75 -31.90 22.99
N THR A 199 6.45 -31.21 23.88
CA THR A 199 5.93 -30.01 24.54
C THR A 199 6.63 -28.81 23.94
N TYR A 200 5.86 -27.83 23.47
CA TYR A 200 6.39 -26.59 22.91
C TYR A 200 6.31 -25.47 23.92
N LYS A 201 7.43 -24.81 24.16
CA LYS A 201 7.51 -23.57 24.94
C LYS A 201 8.24 -22.51 24.14
N LEU A 202 7.64 -21.33 24.03
CA LEU A 202 8.24 -20.15 23.42
C LEU A 202 8.63 -19.15 24.51
N TYR A 203 9.82 -18.59 24.39
CA TYR A 203 10.39 -17.66 25.35
C TYR A 203 10.62 -16.29 24.70
N ASP A 204 10.50 -15.23 25.47
CA ASP A 204 10.94 -13.89 25.06
C ASP A 204 12.47 -13.76 25.13
N SER A 205 13.01 -12.60 24.70
CA SER A 205 14.44 -12.30 24.73
C SER A 205 15.07 -12.29 26.13
N LYS A 206 14.25 -12.23 27.18
CA LYS A 206 14.68 -12.24 28.60
C LYS A 206 14.59 -13.61 29.22
N GLY A 207 14.04 -14.61 28.52
CA GLY A 207 13.88 -15.98 28.97
C GLY A 207 12.56 -16.26 29.70
N ASN A 208 11.56 -15.36 29.62
CA ASN A 208 10.23 -15.63 30.17
C ASN A 208 9.40 -16.43 29.19
N VAL A 209 8.60 -17.38 29.69
CA VAL A 209 7.66 -18.12 28.83
C VAL A 209 6.56 -17.20 28.36
N ILE A 210 6.35 -17.11 27.02
CA ILE A 210 5.26 -16.36 26.41
C ILE A 210 4.17 -17.24 25.83
N PHE A 211 4.48 -18.53 25.59
CA PHE A 211 3.54 -19.53 25.12
C PHE A 211 4.00 -20.93 25.56
N GLU A 212 3.06 -21.80 25.96
CA GLU A 212 3.32 -23.23 26.13
C GLU A 212 2.12 -24.05 25.67
N SER A 213 2.37 -25.20 25.03
CA SER A 213 1.33 -26.12 24.60
C SER A 213 1.89 -27.50 24.28
N GLU A 214 1.01 -28.49 24.20
CA GLU A 214 1.33 -29.77 23.60
C GLU A 214 1.53 -29.63 22.09
N TYR A 215 2.43 -30.41 21.53
CA TYR A 215 2.74 -30.50 20.11
C TYR A 215 2.48 -31.92 19.61
N ARG A 216 1.59 -32.09 18.65
CA ARG A 216 1.18 -33.40 18.12
C ARG A 216 1.13 -33.38 16.60
N ASN A 217 1.73 -34.40 15.95
CA ASN A 217 1.77 -34.54 14.49
C ASN A 217 2.29 -33.27 13.79
N GLY A 218 3.30 -32.60 14.35
CA GLY A 218 3.88 -31.41 13.77
C GLY A 218 3.07 -30.14 13.97
N LYS A 219 2.09 -30.13 14.86
CA LYS A 219 1.22 -28.98 15.12
C LYS A 219 0.93 -28.81 16.61
N ILE A 220 0.70 -27.57 17.00
CA ILE A 220 0.20 -27.23 18.33
C ILE A 220 -1.20 -27.84 18.49
N SER A 221 -1.40 -28.72 19.48
CA SER A 221 -2.68 -29.41 19.74
C SER A 221 -2.74 -29.87 21.20
N GLY A 222 -3.93 -29.82 21.80
CA GLY A 222 -4.13 -30.12 23.22
C GLY A 222 -4.21 -28.88 24.08
N ASN A 223 -3.89 -28.97 25.37
CA ASN A 223 -3.95 -27.81 26.25
C ASN A 223 -2.75 -26.89 26.07
N GLY A 224 -3.01 -25.57 26.08
CA GLY A 224 -1.97 -24.57 25.99
C GLY A 224 -2.28 -23.30 26.76
N LYS A 225 -1.24 -22.49 26.96
CA LYS A 225 -1.32 -21.18 27.60
C LYS A 225 -0.53 -20.13 26.83
N GLU A 226 -1.08 -18.96 26.76
CA GLU A 226 -0.42 -17.74 26.27
C GLU A 226 -0.21 -16.79 27.43
N TYR A 227 0.86 -16.00 27.41
CA TYR A 227 1.20 -15.09 28.48
C TYR A 227 1.44 -13.67 27.99
N TYR A 228 0.95 -12.69 28.75
CA TYR A 228 1.46 -11.32 28.73
C TYR A 228 2.79 -11.28 29.50
N TYR A 229 3.60 -10.29 29.19
CA TYR A 229 4.82 -10.04 29.96
C TYR A 229 4.51 -9.32 31.30
N PRO A 230 5.15 -9.65 32.44
CA PRO A 230 5.85 -10.89 32.78
C PRO A 230 4.85 -11.94 33.36
N GLU A 231 4.89 -13.17 32.85
CA GLU A 231 4.23 -14.39 33.43
C GLU A 231 2.71 -14.31 33.71
N ARG A 232 2.01 -13.31 33.15
CA ARG A 232 0.56 -13.19 33.32
C ARG A 232 -0.16 -13.92 32.19
N ILE A 233 -1.05 -14.83 32.54
CA ILE A 233 -1.84 -15.57 31.55
C ILE A 233 -2.70 -14.60 30.78
N SER A 234 -2.63 -14.70 29.44
CA SER A 234 -3.54 -14.01 28.50
C SER A 234 -4.62 -14.95 27.98
N TYR A 235 -4.26 -16.23 27.80
CA TYR A 235 -5.18 -17.28 27.40
C TYR A 235 -4.77 -18.62 28.05
N GLU A 236 -5.76 -19.43 28.41
CA GLU A 236 -5.59 -20.85 28.71
C GLU A 236 -6.74 -21.65 28.11
N GLY A 237 -6.43 -22.76 27.44
CA GLY A 237 -7.46 -23.57 26.80
C GLY A 237 -6.93 -24.59 25.83
N GLU A 238 -7.85 -25.14 25.05
CA GLU A 238 -7.59 -26.17 24.06
C GLU A 238 -7.16 -25.59 22.73
N TYR A 239 -6.24 -26.29 22.06
CA TYR A 239 -5.75 -26.00 20.69
C TYR A 239 -5.96 -27.20 19.79
N LEU A 240 -6.23 -26.92 18.51
CA LEU A 240 -6.24 -27.90 17.43
C LEU A 240 -5.57 -27.29 16.20
N ASP A 241 -4.54 -27.98 15.69
CA ASP A 241 -3.79 -27.58 14.49
C ASP A 241 -3.22 -26.16 14.56
N GLY A 242 -2.89 -25.65 15.75
CA GLY A 242 -2.29 -24.34 15.99
C GLY A 242 -3.30 -23.22 16.28
N GLU A 243 -4.58 -23.51 16.24
CA GLU A 243 -5.64 -22.54 16.54
C GLU A 243 -6.37 -22.87 17.84
N LYS A 244 -6.84 -21.85 18.58
CA LYS A 244 -7.71 -22.01 19.75
C LYS A 244 -8.95 -22.79 19.33
N ASN A 245 -9.22 -23.94 19.97
CA ASN A 245 -10.32 -24.82 19.56
C ASN A 245 -10.77 -25.68 20.73
N GLY A 246 -12.04 -25.61 21.12
CA GLY A 246 -12.55 -26.23 22.34
C GLY A 246 -12.71 -25.23 23.48
N LYS A 247 -12.64 -25.67 24.72
CA LYS A 247 -12.85 -24.79 25.88
C LYS A 247 -11.63 -23.93 26.17
N GLY A 248 -11.87 -22.67 26.53
CA GLY A 248 -10.79 -21.75 26.87
C GLY A 248 -11.25 -20.51 27.63
N LYS A 249 -10.26 -19.79 28.17
CA LYS A 249 -10.43 -18.53 28.90
C LYS A 249 -9.42 -17.51 28.41
N GLU A 250 -9.86 -16.29 28.20
CA GLU A 250 -9.02 -15.12 27.89
C GLU A 250 -9.03 -14.15 29.06
N TYR A 251 -7.93 -13.49 29.28
CA TYR A 251 -7.74 -12.57 30.40
C TYR A 251 -7.24 -11.21 29.95
N TYR A 252 -7.63 -10.17 30.65
CA TYR A 252 -7.02 -8.85 30.55
C TYR A 252 -5.62 -8.82 31.17
N TYR A 253 -4.85 -7.78 30.85
CA TYR A 253 -3.49 -7.62 31.39
C TYR A 253 -3.43 -7.59 32.93
N ASP A 254 -4.50 -7.13 33.61
CA ASP A 254 -4.61 -7.14 35.07
C ASP A 254 -4.99 -8.51 35.67
N GLY A 255 -5.14 -9.55 34.83
CA GLY A 255 -5.47 -10.93 35.23
C GLY A 255 -6.97 -11.19 35.40
N LYS A 256 -7.83 -10.20 35.16
CA LYS A 256 -9.28 -10.43 35.21
C LYS A 256 -9.76 -11.16 33.98
N LEU A 257 -10.79 -11.96 34.12
CA LEU A 257 -11.41 -12.73 33.05
C LEU A 257 -12.02 -11.77 32.01
N ALA A 258 -11.64 -11.95 30.72
CA ALA A 258 -12.13 -11.21 29.58
C ALA A 258 -13.17 -12.02 28.79
N PHE A 259 -12.94 -13.33 28.64
CA PHE A 259 -13.87 -14.24 27.98
C PHE A 259 -13.73 -15.64 28.55
N GLU A 260 -14.84 -16.38 28.67
CA GLU A 260 -14.89 -17.79 29.00
C GLU A 260 -15.90 -18.51 28.12
N GLY A 261 -15.43 -19.59 27.47
CA GLY A 261 -16.32 -20.34 26.61
C GLY A 261 -15.63 -21.33 25.68
N GLU A 262 -16.26 -21.57 24.55
CA GLU A 262 -15.75 -22.45 23.51
C GLU A 262 -15.19 -21.60 22.37
N PHE A 263 -14.10 -22.08 21.80
CA PHE A 263 -13.46 -21.52 20.60
C PHE A 263 -13.61 -22.49 19.44
N LEU A 264 -13.69 -21.96 18.22
CA LEU A 264 -13.69 -22.75 16.98
C LEU A 264 -12.80 -22.04 15.96
N ASN A 265 -11.74 -22.74 15.51
CA ASN A 265 -10.78 -22.22 14.53
C ASN A 265 -10.27 -20.81 14.87
N GLY A 266 -9.86 -20.59 16.12
CA GLY A 266 -9.34 -19.34 16.63
C GLY A 266 -10.38 -18.28 17.04
N TYR A 267 -11.65 -18.50 16.73
CA TYR A 267 -12.74 -17.55 17.04
C TYR A 267 -13.48 -17.94 18.32
N GLN A 268 -13.88 -16.95 19.12
CA GLN A 268 -14.84 -17.13 20.21
C GLN A 268 -16.17 -17.63 19.61
N TRP A 269 -16.68 -18.78 20.08
CA TRP A 269 -17.83 -19.46 19.47
C TRP A 269 -19.07 -19.49 20.34
N ASN A 270 -18.96 -20.06 21.55
CA ASN A 270 -20.01 -20.07 22.57
C ASN A 270 -19.41 -19.54 23.87
N GLY A 271 -20.05 -18.60 24.53
CA GLY A 271 -19.52 -18.14 25.82
C GLY A 271 -19.89 -16.72 26.17
N LYS A 272 -19.24 -16.20 27.19
CA LYS A 272 -19.50 -14.87 27.76
C LYS A 272 -18.23 -14.05 27.76
N GLY A 273 -18.35 -12.81 27.29
CA GLY A 273 -17.34 -11.79 27.44
C GLY A 273 -17.66 -10.89 28.63
N TYR A 274 -16.63 -10.45 29.32
CA TYR A 274 -16.74 -9.68 30.56
C TYR A 274 -16.03 -8.32 30.42
N ASP A 275 -16.56 -7.30 31.08
CA ASP A 275 -15.88 -6.02 31.26
C ASP A 275 -14.89 -6.06 32.46
N LYS A 276 -14.12 -5.00 32.68
CA LYS A 276 -13.18 -4.88 33.80
C LYS A 276 -13.82 -4.98 35.18
N ASN A 277 -15.10 -4.75 35.30
CA ASN A 277 -15.86 -4.86 36.55
C ASN A 277 -16.44 -6.27 36.74
N HIS A 278 -16.08 -7.19 35.82
CA HIS A 278 -16.58 -8.57 35.81
C HIS A 278 -18.09 -8.70 35.55
N ASN A 279 -18.68 -7.68 34.91
CA ASN A 279 -20.04 -7.78 34.41
C ASN A 279 -20.03 -8.44 33.04
N VAL A 280 -21.06 -9.21 32.71
CA VAL A 280 -21.21 -9.78 31.36
C VAL A 280 -21.45 -8.63 30.39
N ALA A 281 -20.49 -8.41 29.50
CA ALA A 281 -20.53 -7.37 28.46
C ALA A 281 -21.23 -7.87 27.19
N TYR A 282 -21.09 -9.16 26.87
CA TYR A 282 -21.74 -9.81 25.74
C TYR A 282 -21.82 -11.34 25.93
N GLU A 283 -22.67 -11.95 25.13
CA GLU A 283 -22.79 -13.41 25.05
C GLU A 283 -22.81 -13.84 23.57
N LEU A 284 -22.05 -14.90 23.24
CA LEU A 284 -22.01 -15.51 21.92
C LEU A 284 -22.66 -16.87 21.93
N LYS A 285 -23.44 -17.16 20.87
CA LYS A 285 -24.01 -18.45 20.59
C LYS A 285 -23.78 -18.85 19.12
N ASN A 286 -23.03 -19.93 18.92
CA ASN A 286 -22.57 -20.37 17.59
C ASN A 286 -21.85 -19.23 16.82
N GLY A 287 -21.03 -18.46 17.52
CA GLY A 287 -20.30 -17.32 16.97
C GLY A 287 -21.16 -16.11 16.64
N ASN A 288 -22.42 -16.05 17.10
CA ASN A 288 -23.36 -14.97 16.79
C ASN A 288 -23.69 -14.18 18.05
N GLY A 289 -23.76 -12.86 17.92
CA GLY A 289 -24.13 -11.94 19.01
C GLY A 289 -23.76 -10.50 18.71
N ILE A 290 -24.06 -9.64 19.66
CA ILE A 290 -23.55 -8.25 19.66
C ILE A 290 -22.36 -8.24 20.62
N VAL A 291 -21.18 -7.98 20.09
CA VAL A 291 -19.91 -8.08 20.80
C VAL A 291 -19.39 -6.70 21.15
N LYS A 292 -18.72 -6.61 22.31
CA LYS A 292 -17.87 -5.49 22.71
C LYS A 292 -16.46 -6.04 22.94
N GLU A 293 -15.62 -5.89 21.90
CA GLU A 293 -14.20 -6.24 22.04
C GLU A 293 -13.45 -5.17 22.80
N CYS A 294 -12.55 -5.59 23.66
CA CYS A 294 -11.67 -4.69 24.38
C CYS A 294 -10.20 -5.00 24.09
N ASP A 295 -9.34 -3.99 24.22
CA ASP A 295 -7.90 -4.17 24.23
C ASP A 295 -7.44 -4.87 25.52
N ILE A 296 -6.15 -5.14 25.63
CA ILE A 296 -5.53 -5.77 26.82
C ILE A 296 -5.75 -4.97 28.12
N ASN A 297 -6.04 -3.68 28.00
CA ASN A 297 -6.34 -2.79 29.13
C ASN A 297 -7.85 -2.65 29.40
N GLY A 298 -8.70 -3.35 28.62
CA GLY A 298 -10.15 -3.35 28.73
C GLY A 298 -10.82 -2.07 28.21
N LYS A 299 -10.14 -1.31 27.34
CA LYS A 299 -10.76 -0.25 26.56
C LYS A 299 -11.46 -0.84 25.34
N ILE A 300 -12.66 -0.35 25.03
CA ILE A 300 -13.41 -0.83 23.87
C ILE A 300 -12.65 -0.46 22.59
N ILE A 301 -12.37 -1.46 21.75
CA ILE A 301 -11.78 -1.29 20.42
C ILE A 301 -12.78 -1.57 19.29
N PHE A 302 -13.84 -2.36 19.59
CA PHE A 302 -14.92 -2.62 18.66
C PHE A 302 -16.23 -2.89 19.40
N GLU A 303 -17.34 -2.44 18.84
CA GLU A 303 -18.70 -2.86 19.23
C GLU A 303 -19.53 -3.09 17.98
N GLY A 304 -20.24 -4.22 17.90
CA GLY A 304 -21.05 -4.53 16.73
C GLY A 304 -21.49 -5.98 16.64
N GLU A 305 -22.09 -6.29 15.50
CA GLU A 305 -22.67 -7.57 15.20
C GLU A 305 -21.59 -8.58 14.78
N TYR A 306 -21.71 -9.81 15.27
CA TYR A 306 -20.89 -10.95 14.90
C TYR A 306 -21.75 -12.05 14.29
N LEU A 307 -21.23 -12.68 13.25
CA LEU A 307 -21.78 -13.88 12.64
C LEU A 307 -20.65 -14.90 12.41
N HIS A 308 -20.83 -16.13 12.93
CA HIS A 308 -19.83 -17.19 12.86
C HIS A 308 -18.43 -16.78 13.38
N GLY A 309 -18.39 -16.02 14.49
CA GLY A 309 -17.17 -15.56 15.12
C GLY A 309 -16.47 -14.39 14.45
N LYS A 310 -17.08 -13.78 13.43
CA LYS A 310 -16.51 -12.66 12.67
C LYS A 310 -17.43 -11.44 12.68
N LYS A 311 -16.82 -10.25 12.62
CA LYS A 311 -17.54 -8.98 12.43
C LYS A 311 -18.45 -9.09 11.22
N ASN A 312 -19.76 -8.86 11.37
CA ASN A 312 -20.75 -8.99 10.31
C ASN A 312 -21.98 -8.14 10.66
N GLY A 313 -22.50 -7.38 9.69
CA GLY A 313 -23.56 -6.42 9.97
C GLY A 313 -22.99 -5.06 10.40
N LYS A 314 -23.61 -4.35 11.32
CA LYS A 314 -23.19 -3.02 11.76
C LYS A 314 -22.17 -3.09 12.89
N GLY A 315 -21.16 -2.22 12.82
CA GLY A 315 -20.16 -2.12 13.87
C GLY A 315 -19.46 -0.77 13.92
N LYS A 316 -18.77 -0.54 15.05
CA LYS A 316 -17.96 0.65 15.33
C LYS A 316 -16.60 0.24 15.82
N GLU A 317 -15.56 0.85 15.29
CA GLU A 317 -14.17 0.68 15.73
C GLU A 317 -13.68 1.93 16.45
N TYR A 318 -12.92 1.71 17.51
CA TYR A 318 -12.36 2.78 18.34
C TYR A 318 -10.84 2.63 18.45
N LEU A 319 -10.15 3.74 18.59
CA LEU A 319 -8.74 3.81 18.93
C LEU A 319 -8.56 4.87 20.02
N GLU A 320 -8.06 4.46 21.19
CA GLU A 320 -7.89 5.34 22.35
C GLU A 320 -9.17 6.12 22.73
N ASP A 321 -10.32 5.41 22.74
CA ASP A 321 -11.66 5.94 23.01
C ASP A 321 -12.22 6.90 21.92
N VAL A 322 -11.48 7.11 20.82
CA VAL A 322 -11.96 7.91 19.68
C VAL A 322 -12.57 6.98 18.63
N LEU A 323 -13.81 7.28 18.21
CA LEU A 323 -14.44 6.57 17.10
C LEU A 323 -13.61 6.74 15.83
N LYS A 324 -13.20 5.62 15.23
CA LYS A 324 -12.39 5.58 14.00
C LYS A 324 -13.19 5.20 12.77
N PHE A 325 -14.14 4.29 12.96
CA PHE A 325 -14.98 3.81 11.89
C PHE A 325 -16.35 3.42 12.45
N GLU A 326 -17.40 3.69 11.70
CA GLU A 326 -18.72 3.09 11.86
C GLU A 326 -19.26 2.67 10.51
N GLY A 327 -19.81 1.46 10.40
CA GLY A 327 -20.30 0.97 9.11
C GLY A 327 -20.67 -0.50 9.11
N GLU A 328 -20.75 -1.02 7.90
CA GLU A 328 -21.15 -2.40 7.62
C GLU A 328 -19.92 -3.29 7.44
N TYR A 329 -20.03 -4.54 7.93
CA TYR A 329 -19.01 -5.58 7.88
C TYR A 329 -19.57 -6.83 7.21
N LEU A 330 -18.70 -7.56 6.53
CA LEU A 330 -18.97 -8.90 5.98
C LEU A 330 -17.71 -9.76 6.15
N ASP A 331 -17.86 -10.91 6.82
CA ASP A 331 -16.76 -11.86 7.08
C ASP A 331 -15.51 -11.21 7.70
N GLY A 332 -15.70 -10.32 8.66
CA GLY A 332 -14.63 -9.62 9.38
C GLY A 332 -14.07 -8.38 8.70
N LYS A 333 -14.55 -8.03 7.50
CA LYS A 333 -14.04 -6.91 6.70
C LYS A 333 -15.09 -5.82 6.52
N LYS A 334 -14.65 -4.56 6.47
CA LYS A 334 -15.51 -3.43 6.08
C LYS A 334 -16.09 -3.69 4.70
N ASN A 335 -17.42 -3.69 4.59
CA ASN A 335 -18.12 -4.02 3.34
C ASN A 335 -19.53 -3.42 3.37
N GLY A 336 -19.87 -2.58 2.38
CA GLY A 336 -21.09 -1.81 2.37
C GLY A 336 -20.85 -0.33 2.68
N LYS A 337 -21.74 0.33 3.38
CA LYS A 337 -21.60 1.75 3.73
C LYS A 337 -20.83 1.93 5.03
N GLY A 338 -19.96 2.95 5.08
CA GLY A 338 -19.22 3.28 6.29
C GLY A 338 -18.74 4.72 6.33
N LYS A 339 -18.30 5.13 7.53
CA LYS A 339 -17.71 6.42 7.83
C LYS A 339 -16.42 6.24 8.60
N GLU A 340 -15.38 6.95 8.20
CA GLU A 340 -14.09 7.03 8.89
C GLU A 340 -13.93 8.40 9.54
N TYR A 341 -13.22 8.44 10.65
CA TYR A 341 -13.04 9.64 11.45
C TYR A 341 -11.57 9.91 11.76
N TYR A 342 -11.19 11.17 11.71
CA TYR A 342 -9.90 11.65 12.18
C TYR A 342 -9.75 11.49 13.70
N TYR A 343 -8.53 11.67 14.22
CA TYR A 343 -8.25 11.59 15.67
C TYR A 343 -8.95 12.70 16.49
N ASN A 344 -9.32 13.81 15.85
CA ASN A 344 -10.11 14.88 16.48
C ASN A 344 -11.61 14.61 16.51
N GLY A 345 -12.07 13.45 15.98
CA GLY A 345 -13.47 13.06 15.89
C GLY A 345 -14.21 13.62 14.68
N ASN A 346 -13.56 14.44 13.85
CA ASN A 346 -14.16 14.95 12.62
C ASN A 346 -14.27 13.84 11.57
N LEU A 347 -15.31 13.92 10.73
CA LEU A 347 -15.50 12.99 9.62
C LEU A 347 -14.36 13.14 8.61
N GLU A 348 -13.71 12.02 8.27
CA GLU A 348 -12.67 11.94 7.26
C GLU A 348 -13.22 11.47 5.91
N TYR A 349 -14.05 10.44 5.95
CA TYR A 349 -14.60 9.83 4.75
C TYR A 349 -15.97 9.24 5.05
N GLU A 350 -16.89 9.34 4.10
CA GLU A 350 -18.12 8.56 4.07
C GLU A 350 -18.32 7.96 2.69
N GLY A 351 -18.65 6.68 2.60
CA GLY A 351 -18.86 6.04 1.30
C GLY A 351 -18.99 4.53 1.37
N GLU A 352 -18.78 3.92 0.22
CA GLU A 352 -18.90 2.48 0.02
C GLU A 352 -17.54 1.79 0.21
N TYR A 353 -17.57 0.62 0.84
CA TYR A 353 -16.42 -0.25 1.11
C TYR A 353 -16.61 -1.63 0.49
N LYS A 354 -15.51 -2.25 0.12
CA LYS A 354 -15.45 -3.64 -0.30
C LYS A 354 -14.13 -4.26 0.17
N ASN A 355 -14.21 -5.27 1.03
CA ASN A 355 -13.04 -5.97 1.58
C ASN A 355 -12.00 -5.03 2.23
N ASP A 356 -12.43 -4.14 3.14
CA ASP A 356 -11.66 -3.11 3.83
C ASP A 356 -11.19 -1.92 2.97
N GLU A 357 -11.52 -1.90 1.69
CA GLU A 357 -11.08 -0.84 0.78
C GLU A 357 -12.26 0.07 0.40
N ARG A 358 -12.00 1.39 0.35
CA ARG A 358 -12.95 2.36 -0.22
C ARG A 358 -13.21 1.97 -1.68
N ASN A 359 -14.47 1.67 -2.04
CA ASN A 359 -14.83 1.13 -3.35
C ASN A 359 -16.29 1.47 -3.67
N GLY A 360 -16.51 2.21 -4.75
CA GLY A 360 -17.82 2.76 -5.09
C GLY A 360 -17.86 4.27 -4.88
N LYS A 361 -18.98 4.85 -4.51
CA LYS A 361 -19.12 6.29 -4.29
C LYS A 361 -18.74 6.69 -2.88
N GLY A 362 -18.04 7.82 -2.76
CA GLY A 362 -17.68 8.36 -1.45
C GLY A 362 -17.33 9.84 -1.48
N LYS A 363 -17.15 10.39 -0.27
CA LYS A 363 -16.76 11.77 -0.02
C LYS A 363 -15.65 11.81 1.01
N GLU A 364 -14.64 12.62 0.75
CA GLU A 364 -13.55 12.95 1.67
C GLU A 364 -13.75 14.35 2.22
N TYR A 365 -13.33 14.56 3.46
CA TYR A 365 -13.47 15.82 4.18
C TYR A 365 -12.12 16.34 4.67
N GLU A 366 -11.99 17.65 4.77
CA GLU A 366 -10.80 18.30 5.34
C GLU A 366 -10.74 18.12 6.86
N TYR A 367 -9.52 17.91 7.38
CA TYR A 367 -9.27 17.64 8.79
C TYR A 367 -9.77 18.73 9.74
N ASP A 368 -9.55 20.01 9.38
CA ASP A 368 -9.77 21.14 10.30
C ASP A 368 -11.21 21.68 10.30
N ASN A 369 -11.88 21.65 9.15
CA ASN A 369 -13.14 22.39 8.95
C ASN A 369 -14.31 21.53 8.48
N CYS A 370 -14.11 20.22 8.32
CA CYS A 370 -15.12 19.26 7.84
C CYS A 370 -15.74 19.63 6.47
N GLN A 371 -15.05 20.45 5.67
CA GLN A 371 -15.51 20.75 4.32
C GLN A 371 -15.15 19.59 3.39
N ILE A 372 -16.02 19.34 2.41
CA ILE A 372 -15.73 18.33 1.38
C ILE A 372 -14.52 18.79 0.58
N ASN A 373 -13.51 17.93 0.48
CA ASN A 373 -12.36 18.13 -0.40
C ASN A 373 -12.48 17.33 -1.67
N PHE A 374 -13.19 16.18 -1.63
CA PHE A 374 -13.46 15.36 -2.81
C PHE A 374 -14.80 14.62 -2.67
N GLU A 375 -15.53 14.50 -3.76
CA GLU A 375 -16.65 13.57 -3.91
C GLU A 375 -16.56 12.85 -5.25
N GLY A 376 -16.71 11.52 -5.25
CA GLY A 376 -16.56 10.76 -6.50
C GLY A 376 -16.52 9.26 -6.32
N GLU A 377 -15.99 8.61 -7.34
CA GLU A 377 -15.87 7.15 -7.42
C GLU A 377 -14.48 6.70 -6.95
N TYR A 378 -14.47 5.60 -6.18
CA TYR A 378 -13.28 4.95 -5.63
C TYR A 378 -13.15 3.52 -6.13
N ARG A 379 -11.92 3.06 -6.23
CA ARG A 379 -11.59 1.66 -6.48
C ARG A 379 -10.28 1.33 -5.77
N ASN A 380 -10.33 0.36 -4.85
CA ASN A 380 -9.18 -0.10 -4.08
C ASN A 380 -8.47 1.07 -3.37
N ASN A 381 -9.23 1.84 -2.57
CA ASN A 381 -8.81 3.03 -1.82
C ASN A 381 -8.35 4.23 -2.67
N LYS A 382 -8.49 4.17 -3.99
CA LYS A 382 -8.04 5.22 -4.91
C LYS A 382 -9.19 5.87 -5.63
N ARG A 383 -9.13 7.19 -5.82
CA ARG A 383 -10.06 7.93 -6.67
C ARG A 383 -9.95 7.36 -8.10
N ASN A 384 -11.08 6.83 -8.63
CA ASN A 384 -11.08 6.15 -9.91
C ASN A 384 -12.48 6.17 -10.52
N GLY A 385 -12.66 6.91 -11.61
CA GLY A 385 -13.94 7.20 -12.22
C GLY A 385 -14.27 8.69 -12.12
N LYS A 386 -15.54 9.06 -12.07
CA LYS A 386 -15.97 10.46 -12.00
C LYS A 386 -15.80 11.03 -10.60
N GLY A 387 -15.33 12.29 -10.54
CA GLY A 387 -15.19 12.97 -9.27
C GLY A 387 -15.13 14.48 -9.38
N LYS A 388 -15.31 15.15 -8.24
CA LYS A 388 -15.19 16.58 -8.05
C LYS A 388 -14.27 16.86 -6.87
N GLU A 389 -13.36 17.77 -7.07
CA GLU A 389 -12.36 18.18 -6.08
C GLU A 389 -12.62 19.61 -5.65
N TYR A 390 -12.57 19.84 -4.35
CA TYR A 390 -12.84 21.13 -3.75
C TYR A 390 -11.64 21.63 -2.94
N LYS A 391 -11.52 22.92 -2.80
CA LYS A 391 -10.56 23.58 -1.90
C LYS A 391 -11.25 24.75 -1.22
N ASN A 392 -11.27 24.78 0.10
CA ASN A 392 -11.99 25.79 0.88
C ASN A 392 -13.47 25.91 0.42
N GLY A 393 -14.14 24.79 0.16
CA GLY A 393 -15.53 24.74 -0.30
C GLY A 393 -15.76 25.15 -1.75
N GLN A 394 -14.74 25.56 -2.49
CA GLN A 394 -14.85 25.95 -3.90
C GLN A 394 -14.44 24.79 -4.82
N LEU A 395 -15.25 24.52 -5.84
CA LEU A 395 -14.93 23.54 -6.87
C LEU A 395 -13.66 23.98 -7.62
N ILE A 396 -12.64 23.11 -7.61
CA ILE A 396 -11.37 23.35 -8.35
C ILE A 396 -11.17 22.41 -9.52
N PHE A 397 -11.82 21.23 -9.50
CA PHE A 397 -11.78 20.30 -10.62
C PHE A 397 -13.04 19.43 -10.65
N GLU A 398 -13.53 19.11 -11.83
CA GLU A 398 -14.50 18.05 -12.08
C GLU A 398 -14.11 17.23 -13.30
N GLY A 399 -14.17 15.90 -13.19
CA GLY A 399 -13.77 15.04 -14.30
C GLY A 399 -13.56 13.58 -13.94
N ASP A 400 -12.80 12.91 -14.79
CA ASP A 400 -12.44 11.51 -14.61
C ASP A 400 -11.08 11.39 -13.91
N TYR A 401 -11.00 10.45 -12.96
CA TYR A 401 -9.80 10.07 -12.22
C TYR A 401 -9.35 8.67 -12.60
N ILE A 402 -8.07 8.40 -12.47
CA ILE A 402 -7.45 7.09 -12.57
C ILE A 402 -6.31 6.99 -11.55
N TYR A 403 -6.41 6.06 -10.58
CA TYR A 403 -5.40 5.85 -9.53
C TYR A 403 -4.99 7.14 -8.79
N ASP A 404 -5.97 7.94 -8.34
CA ASP A 404 -5.85 9.24 -7.68
C ASP A 404 -5.46 10.41 -8.60
N TYR A 405 -5.03 10.16 -9.83
CA TYR A 405 -4.66 11.21 -10.78
C TYR A 405 -5.85 11.68 -11.61
N ARG A 406 -5.91 12.98 -11.90
CA ARG A 406 -6.82 13.55 -12.89
C ARG A 406 -6.50 12.97 -14.26
N LYS A 407 -7.50 12.47 -14.97
CA LYS A 407 -7.38 11.89 -16.30
C LYS A 407 -7.88 12.85 -17.38
N LYS A 408 -9.08 13.36 -17.20
CA LYS A 408 -9.73 14.29 -18.13
C LYS A 408 -10.80 15.07 -17.36
N GLY A 409 -10.87 16.38 -17.58
CA GLY A 409 -11.89 17.18 -16.92
C GLY A 409 -11.71 18.67 -17.09
N LYS A 410 -12.40 19.41 -16.21
CA LYS A 410 -12.45 20.86 -16.17
C LYS A 410 -11.83 21.36 -14.87
N GLU A 411 -10.95 22.33 -14.98
CA GLU A 411 -10.27 22.97 -13.85
C GLU A 411 -10.80 24.40 -13.66
N TYR A 412 -11.03 24.75 -12.40
CA TYR A 412 -11.64 26.04 -12.03
C TYR A 412 -10.77 26.77 -11.02
N ILE A 413 -10.82 28.11 -11.06
CA ILE A 413 -10.29 29.00 -10.02
C ILE A 413 -11.35 30.06 -9.73
N GLY A 414 -11.83 30.14 -8.47
CA GLY A 414 -12.83 31.11 -8.06
C GLY A 414 -14.13 31.08 -8.88
N GLY A 415 -14.52 29.89 -9.36
CA GLY A 415 -15.69 29.68 -10.22
C GLY A 415 -15.47 29.90 -11.71
N PHE A 416 -14.32 30.43 -12.13
CA PHE A 416 -13.99 30.59 -13.54
C PHE A 416 -13.37 29.30 -14.09
N LEU A 417 -13.88 28.81 -15.23
CA LEU A 417 -13.25 27.72 -15.98
C LEU A 417 -11.92 28.24 -16.54
N ILE A 418 -10.81 27.59 -16.18
CA ILE A 418 -9.47 27.98 -16.63
C ILE A 418 -8.83 26.97 -17.57
N TYR A 419 -9.26 25.71 -17.53
CA TYR A 419 -8.75 24.67 -18.43
C TYR A 419 -9.76 23.53 -18.58
N GLU A 420 -9.85 22.97 -19.79
CA GLU A 420 -10.58 21.74 -20.07
C GLU A 420 -9.71 20.86 -20.96
N GLY A 421 -9.44 19.62 -20.51
CA GLY A 421 -8.57 18.72 -21.26
C GLY A 421 -8.21 17.45 -20.53
N THR A 422 -7.13 16.83 -21.00
CA THR A 422 -6.56 15.61 -20.43
C THR A 422 -5.34 15.92 -19.59
N TYR A 423 -5.04 15.02 -18.66
CA TYR A 423 -3.95 15.15 -17.71
C TYR A 423 -3.11 13.86 -17.69
N ILE A 424 -1.83 14.00 -17.36
CA ILE A 424 -0.88 12.92 -17.09
C ILE A 424 -0.17 13.26 -15.79
N PHE A 425 -0.36 12.42 -14.75
CA PHE A 425 0.15 12.68 -13.39
C PHE A 425 -0.19 14.12 -12.94
N ASP A 426 -1.48 14.50 -13.06
CA ASP A 426 -2.03 15.82 -12.76
C ASP A 426 -1.44 16.99 -13.58
N ARG A 427 -0.63 16.71 -14.60
CA ARG A 427 -0.11 17.72 -15.50
C ARG A 427 -1.01 17.84 -16.72
N LYS A 428 -1.30 19.07 -17.11
CA LYS A 428 -2.05 19.37 -18.33
C LYS A 428 -1.33 18.79 -19.55
N TYR A 429 -2.03 17.97 -20.33
CA TYR A 429 -1.43 17.27 -21.46
C TYR A 429 -1.98 17.69 -22.81
N GLU A 430 -3.30 17.63 -22.98
CA GLU A 430 -3.95 18.04 -24.23
C GLU A 430 -5.29 18.71 -23.91
N GLY A 431 -5.50 19.94 -24.37
CA GLY A 431 -6.71 20.67 -24.07
C GLY A 431 -6.61 22.17 -24.31
N LYS A 432 -7.62 22.88 -23.83
CA LYS A 432 -7.79 24.34 -24.02
C LYS A 432 -7.79 25.05 -22.68
N GLY A 433 -7.10 26.17 -22.62
CA GLY A 433 -7.19 27.11 -21.50
C GLY A 433 -8.11 28.27 -21.85
N TYR A 434 -8.76 28.81 -20.81
CA TYR A 434 -9.76 29.87 -20.97
C TYR A 434 -9.39 31.10 -20.15
N ASP A 435 -9.83 32.26 -20.62
CA ASP A 435 -9.79 33.50 -19.83
C ASP A 435 -11.05 33.67 -18.97
N GLY A 436 -11.09 34.72 -18.15
CA GLY A 436 -12.25 34.97 -17.27
C GLY A 436 -13.56 35.27 -18.00
N HIS A 437 -13.55 35.43 -19.32
CA HIS A 437 -14.72 35.70 -20.18
C HIS A 437 -15.17 34.44 -20.94
N GLY A 438 -14.46 33.31 -20.79
CA GLY A 438 -14.76 32.06 -21.47
C GLY A 438 -14.16 31.91 -22.85
N ASN A 439 -13.31 32.87 -23.30
CA ASN A 439 -12.62 32.73 -24.56
C ASN A 439 -11.40 31.82 -24.43
N VAL A 440 -11.08 31.06 -25.50
CA VAL A 440 -9.88 30.24 -25.53
C VAL A 440 -8.64 31.12 -25.51
N SER A 441 -7.83 31.04 -24.48
CA SER A 441 -6.62 31.83 -24.30
C SER A 441 -5.34 31.09 -24.69
N PHE A 442 -5.35 29.75 -24.65
CA PHE A 442 -4.25 28.91 -25.13
C PHE A 442 -4.71 27.48 -25.44
N GLU A 443 -3.89 26.74 -26.16
CA GLU A 443 -4.08 25.32 -26.43
C GLU A 443 -2.80 24.55 -26.12
N LEU A 444 -2.93 23.37 -25.52
CA LEU A 444 -1.84 22.42 -25.30
C LEU A 444 -2.02 21.18 -26.16
N LYS A 445 -0.91 20.72 -26.77
CA LYS A 445 -0.82 19.45 -27.50
C LYS A 445 0.34 18.64 -26.96
N LYS A 446 0.03 17.44 -26.42
CA LYS A 446 1.02 16.54 -25.79
C LYS A 446 1.89 17.24 -24.73
N GLY A 447 1.27 18.10 -23.93
CA GLY A 447 1.94 18.85 -22.87
C GLY A 447 2.80 20.03 -23.35
N ASN A 448 2.74 20.39 -24.65
CA ASN A 448 3.54 21.47 -25.24
C ASN A 448 2.64 22.60 -25.72
N GLY A 449 3.09 23.84 -25.54
CA GLY A 449 2.41 25.06 -26.01
C GLY A 449 2.81 26.28 -25.20
N GLU A 450 2.31 27.44 -25.63
CA GLU A 450 2.36 28.67 -24.81
C GLU A 450 1.11 28.71 -23.95
N ILE A 451 1.27 28.91 -22.66
CA ILE A 451 0.15 28.91 -21.71
C ILE A 451 0.07 30.17 -20.87
N LYS A 452 -1.09 30.38 -20.27
CA LYS A 452 -1.32 31.36 -19.21
C LYS A 452 -1.81 30.63 -17.96
N GLU A 453 -1.18 30.93 -16.83
CA GLU A 453 -1.67 30.49 -15.52
C GLU A 453 -2.36 31.66 -14.82
N TYR A 454 -3.39 31.33 -14.09
CA TYR A 454 -4.26 32.33 -13.47
C TYR A 454 -4.32 32.14 -11.93
N ASP A 455 -4.64 33.23 -11.24
CA ASP A 455 -5.00 33.25 -9.82
C ASP A 455 -6.14 34.25 -9.61
N ILE A 456 -6.72 34.28 -8.40
CA ILE A 456 -7.78 35.23 -8.02
C ILE A 456 -7.23 36.35 -7.15
N HIS A 457 -7.48 37.58 -7.57
CA HIS A 457 -7.24 38.75 -6.73
C HIS A 457 -8.48 39.67 -6.74
N LYS A 458 -9.02 39.95 -5.54
CA LYS A 458 -10.23 40.78 -5.35
C LYS A 458 -11.41 40.32 -6.21
N GLY A 459 -11.64 38.98 -6.31
CA GLY A 459 -12.73 38.38 -7.08
C GLY A 459 -12.55 38.42 -8.60
N LYS A 460 -11.38 38.84 -9.11
CA LYS A 460 -11.06 38.86 -10.53
C LYS A 460 -9.95 37.86 -10.87
N LEU A 461 -10.06 37.23 -12.02
CA LEU A 461 -9.02 36.37 -12.56
C LEU A 461 -7.85 37.24 -13.05
N ILE A 462 -6.64 36.95 -12.56
CA ILE A 462 -5.40 37.65 -12.96
C ILE A 462 -4.40 36.63 -13.52
N ILE A 463 -3.58 37.07 -14.50
CA ILE A 463 -2.49 36.26 -15.01
C ILE A 463 -1.33 36.34 -14.03
N VAL A 464 -0.83 35.18 -13.57
CA VAL A 464 0.35 35.07 -12.71
C VAL A 464 1.57 34.54 -13.44
N PHE A 465 1.35 33.82 -14.56
CA PHE A 465 2.42 33.35 -15.45
C PHE A 465 1.91 33.28 -16.91
N GLU A 466 2.79 33.58 -17.83
CA GLU A 466 2.63 33.26 -19.24
C GLU A 466 3.96 32.78 -19.83
N GLY A 467 3.92 31.75 -20.71
CA GLY A 467 5.14 31.24 -21.32
C GLY A 467 5.04 29.82 -21.84
N GLU A 468 6.21 29.30 -22.23
CA GLU A 468 6.32 28.00 -22.88
C GLU A 468 6.20 26.85 -21.85
N TYR A 469 5.42 25.83 -22.25
CA TYR A 469 5.32 24.54 -21.58
C TYR A 469 5.88 23.43 -22.46
N ARG A 470 6.60 22.49 -21.82
CA ARG A 470 7.00 21.19 -22.39
C ARG A 470 6.72 20.09 -21.41
N ASN A 471 6.10 19.00 -21.89
CA ASN A 471 5.70 17.86 -21.06
C ASN A 471 4.86 18.27 -19.82
N GLY A 472 3.99 19.29 -19.99
CA GLY A 472 3.10 19.77 -18.94
C GLY A 472 3.78 20.58 -17.83
N ARG A 473 4.98 21.12 -18.05
CA ARG A 473 5.72 21.97 -17.12
C ARG A 473 6.23 23.23 -17.79
N ARG A 474 6.44 24.30 -17.01
CA ARG A 474 7.13 25.51 -17.48
C ARG A 474 8.52 25.10 -18.00
N ASP A 475 8.78 25.28 -19.28
CA ASP A 475 10.05 24.94 -19.92
C ASP A 475 10.20 25.77 -21.19
N GLY A 476 11.21 26.63 -21.23
CA GLY A 476 11.42 27.65 -22.25
C GLY A 476 11.27 29.04 -21.66
N LYS A 477 10.89 30.03 -22.50
CA LYS A 477 10.70 31.41 -22.06
C LYS A 477 9.41 31.59 -21.26
N GLY A 478 9.46 32.43 -20.21
CA GLY A 478 8.27 32.72 -19.41
C GLY A 478 8.36 34.02 -18.63
N ARG A 479 7.20 34.55 -18.27
CA ARG A 479 6.99 35.77 -17.50
C ARG A 479 6.12 35.47 -16.30
N GLU A 480 6.48 36.03 -15.14
CA GLU A 480 5.63 35.99 -13.97
C GLU A 480 5.19 37.40 -13.57
N TYR A 481 3.99 37.47 -13.02
CA TYR A 481 3.37 38.73 -12.61
C TYR A 481 2.95 38.65 -11.15
N ASP A 482 3.01 39.81 -10.46
CA ASP A 482 2.45 39.95 -9.13
C ASP A 482 0.91 40.11 -9.17
N LYS A 483 0.31 40.16 -7.97
CA LYS A 483 -1.14 40.33 -7.81
C LYS A 483 -1.72 41.62 -8.39
N ASN A 484 -0.89 42.59 -8.75
CA ASN A 484 -1.28 43.86 -9.38
C ASN A 484 -1.02 43.87 -10.90
N GLY A 485 -0.59 42.72 -11.47
CA GLY A 485 -0.26 42.58 -12.89
C GLY A 485 1.11 43.14 -13.27
N LYS A 486 1.96 43.49 -12.30
CA LYS A 486 3.31 43.99 -12.58
C LYS A 486 4.26 42.82 -12.83
N LEU A 487 5.05 42.89 -13.88
CA LEU A 487 6.07 41.91 -14.24
C LEU A 487 7.13 41.81 -13.11
N VAL A 488 7.30 40.63 -12.54
CA VAL A 488 8.27 40.33 -11.45
C VAL A 488 9.42 39.47 -11.92
N TYR A 489 9.22 38.69 -12.98
CA TYR A 489 10.27 37.86 -13.57
C TYR A 489 10.04 37.66 -15.06
N GLU A 490 11.10 37.72 -15.85
CA GLU A 490 11.14 37.32 -17.24
C GLU A 490 12.43 36.54 -17.50
N GLY A 491 12.29 35.30 -18.03
CA GLY A 491 13.47 34.46 -18.21
C GLY A 491 13.20 33.07 -18.73
N GLN A 492 14.20 32.20 -18.55
CA GLN A 492 14.16 30.82 -18.99
C GLN A 492 13.78 29.90 -17.84
N TYR A 493 12.98 28.89 -18.17
CA TYR A 493 12.61 27.79 -17.27
C TYR A 493 13.13 26.48 -17.84
N VAL A 494 13.52 25.54 -16.93
CA VAL A 494 13.86 24.17 -17.25
C VAL A 494 13.17 23.27 -16.24
N ASN A 495 12.31 22.37 -16.70
CA ASN A 495 11.54 21.44 -15.84
C ASN A 495 10.82 22.14 -14.67
N GLY A 496 10.19 23.27 -14.89
CA GLY A 496 9.45 24.04 -13.90
C GLY A 496 10.28 24.98 -13.02
N LYS A 497 11.61 24.97 -13.14
CA LYS A 497 12.51 25.80 -12.32
C LYS A 497 13.08 26.96 -13.12
N LYS A 498 13.20 28.15 -12.49
CA LYS A 498 13.90 29.29 -13.06
C LYS A 498 15.37 28.98 -13.25
N THR A 499 15.95 29.30 -14.41
CA THR A 499 17.39 29.19 -14.60
C THR A 499 18.08 30.47 -14.13
N ASN A 500 19.12 30.33 -13.29
CA ASN A 500 19.92 31.45 -12.79
C ASN A 500 20.79 32.02 -13.91
N ARG A 501 20.19 32.73 -14.89
CA ARG A 501 20.92 33.59 -15.83
C ARG A 501 20.01 34.65 -16.40
N ILE A 502 19.89 35.80 -15.69
CA ILE A 502 19.57 37.04 -16.36
C ILE A 502 20.38 38.18 -15.75
N ARG A 503 21.35 38.66 -16.53
CA ARG A 503 21.86 40.01 -16.39
C ARG A 503 20.83 40.97 -16.94
N TYR A 504 20.10 41.68 -16.09
CA TYR A 504 19.41 42.90 -16.51
C TYR A 504 20.42 43.91 -17.01
N LYS A 505 20.53 44.15 -18.32
CA LYS A 505 21.06 45.39 -18.84
C LYS A 505 20.01 46.46 -18.58
N LEU A 506 20.16 47.20 -17.49
CA LEU A 506 19.53 48.49 -17.30
C LEU A 506 20.06 49.42 -18.42
N PHE A 507 19.24 49.67 -19.45
CA PHE A 507 19.47 50.79 -20.35
C PHE A 507 19.26 52.08 -19.57
N LYS A 508 20.34 52.63 -19.02
CA LYS A 508 20.40 54.04 -18.62
C LYS A 508 20.38 54.86 -19.91
N ASN A 509 19.27 55.45 -20.21
CA ASN A 509 19.22 56.58 -21.16
C ASN A 509 20.03 57.74 -20.58
N LYS A 510 21.29 57.88 -21.02
CA LYS A 510 22.01 59.13 -20.91
C LYS A 510 21.42 60.11 -21.90
N LYS A 511 20.49 60.96 -21.48
CA LYS A 511 20.26 62.22 -22.18
C LYS A 511 21.52 63.04 -22.05
N ALA A 512 22.23 63.19 -23.16
CA ALA A 512 23.25 64.21 -23.28
C ALA A 512 22.58 65.58 -23.23
N LYS A 513 22.96 66.39 -22.27
CA LYS A 513 22.72 67.84 -22.37
C LYS A 513 23.79 68.42 -23.26
N LYS A 514 23.34 69.18 -24.18
CA LYS A 514 23.96 70.41 -24.53
C LYS A 514 22.91 71.49 -24.36
#